data_d2fbec510de522ca2076c206b3156f72
#
_entry.id   d2fbec510de522ca2076c206b3156f72
#
_cell.length_a   1.000
_cell.length_b   1.000
_cell.length_c   1.000
_cell.angle_alpha   90.00
_cell.angle_beta   90.00
_cell.angle_gamma   90.00
#
_symmetry.space_group_name_H-M   'P 1'
#
loop_
_entity.id
_entity.type
_entity.pdbx_description
1 polymer ?
#
loop_
_entity_poly.entity_id
_entity_poly.type
_entity_poly.pdbx_seq_one_letter_code
_entity_poly.pdbx_strand_id
1 'polypeptide(L)' 'MKFKEADELRRIGECIALPEWSGFWFGNIKTEELLVLTKDGEILNTPLEEFKERDDWEVRIPNEVQQKLLEDYFSAKNI' A
#
# COMPACT_ATOMS: atom_id res chain seq x y z
N MET A 1 -5.23 -13.82 2.52
CA MET A 1 -6.01 -13.82 1.26
C MET A 1 -5.08 -13.74 0.05
N LYS A 2 -5.58 -14.12 -1.09
CA LYS A 2 -4.81 -14.01 -2.33
C LYS A 2 -4.68 -12.55 -2.75
N PHE A 3 -3.66 -12.24 -3.54
CA PHE A 3 -3.41 -10.86 -3.98
C PHE A 3 -4.62 -10.25 -4.68
N LYS A 4 -5.33 -11.00 -5.51
CA LYS A 4 -6.50 -10.48 -6.23
C LYS A 4 -7.55 -9.92 -5.27
N GLU A 5 -7.82 -10.62 -4.16
CA GLU A 5 -8.76 -10.16 -3.16
C GLU A 5 -8.24 -8.94 -2.40
N ALA A 6 -6.96 -8.98 -2.03
CA ALA A 6 -6.32 -7.86 -1.34
C ALA A 6 -6.28 -6.62 -2.23
N ASP A 7 -5.99 -6.80 -3.52
CA ASP A 7 -5.93 -5.68 -4.46
C ASP A 7 -7.28 -4.99 -4.64
N GLU A 8 -8.37 -5.73 -4.59
CA GLU A 8 -9.71 -5.14 -4.63
C GLU A 8 -9.93 -4.21 -3.44
N LEU A 9 -9.46 -4.62 -2.24
CA LEU A 9 -9.55 -3.79 -1.04
C LEU A 9 -8.64 -2.56 -1.15
N ARG A 10 -7.44 -2.73 -1.71
CA ARG A 10 -6.53 -1.62 -1.94
C ARG A 10 -7.15 -0.55 -2.85
N ARG A 11 -7.89 -0.98 -3.85
CA ARG A 11 -8.51 -0.07 -4.81
C ARG A 11 -9.59 0.81 -4.19
N ILE A 12 -10.16 0.39 -3.06
CA ILE A 12 -11.15 1.18 -2.34
C ILE A 12 -10.56 1.88 -1.11
N GLY A 13 -9.22 1.95 -1.02
CA GLY A 13 -8.55 2.75 -0.02
C GLY A 13 -7.88 1.99 1.12
N GLU A 14 -7.93 0.67 1.14
CA GLU A 14 -7.27 -0.10 2.17
C GLU A 14 -5.78 -0.26 1.89
N CYS A 15 -4.99 -0.42 2.95
CA CYS A 15 -3.58 -0.77 2.84
C CYS A 15 -3.45 -2.27 3.00
N ILE A 16 -2.61 -2.91 2.19
CA ILE A 16 -2.43 -4.35 2.21
C ILE A 16 -0.95 -4.70 2.38
N ALA A 17 -0.67 -5.81 3.04
CA ALA A 17 0.70 -6.21 3.30
C ALA A 17 0.82 -7.71 3.48
N LEU A 18 2.04 -8.21 3.37
CA LEU A 18 2.37 -9.56 3.80
C LEU A 18 2.68 -9.53 5.30
N PRO A 19 2.44 -10.64 6.02
CA PRO A 19 2.57 -10.63 7.50
C PRO A 19 3.93 -10.18 8.03
N GLU A 20 5.00 -10.44 7.29
CA GLU A 20 6.36 -10.11 7.73
C GLU A 20 6.77 -8.65 7.45
N TRP A 21 5.96 -7.90 6.72
CA TRP A 21 6.30 -6.53 6.34
C TRP A 21 5.96 -5.52 7.43
N SER A 22 6.83 -4.51 7.57
CA SER A 22 6.52 -3.32 8.38
C SER A 22 5.89 -2.22 7.53
N GLY A 23 6.15 -2.20 6.24
CA GLY A 23 5.48 -1.33 5.28
C GLY A 23 4.24 -1.97 4.71
N PHE A 24 3.71 -1.40 3.62
CA PHE A 24 2.50 -1.93 2.98
C PHE A 24 2.36 -1.39 1.55
N TRP A 25 1.46 -2.00 0.81
CA TRP A 25 1.05 -1.50 -0.50
C TRP A 25 -0.27 -0.77 -0.35
N PHE A 26 -0.40 0.33 -1.07
CA PHE A 26 -1.62 1.13 -1.06
C PHE A 26 -1.82 1.72 -2.45
N GLY A 27 -2.83 2.53 -2.64
CA GLY A 27 -3.09 3.08 -3.95
C GLY A 27 -3.70 4.46 -3.91
N ASN A 28 -3.64 5.12 -5.05
CA ASN A 28 -4.37 6.35 -5.28
C ASN A 28 -5.72 5.96 -5.89
N ILE A 29 -6.81 6.21 -5.17
CA ILE A 29 -8.15 5.84 -5.62
C ILE A 29 -8.49 6.50 -6.96
N LYS A 30 -8.03 7.72 -7.19
CA LYS A 30 -8.34 8.45 -8.41
C LYS A 30 -7.59 7.96 -9.64
N THR A 31 -6.32 7.59 -9.48
CA THR A 31 -5.46 7.18 -10.60
C THR A 31 -5.32 5.66 -10.70
N GLU A 32 -5.80 4.93 -9.70
CA GLU A 32 -5.65 3.47 -9.57
C GLU A 32 -4.20 3.00 -9.51
N GLU A 33 -3.25 3.92 -9.31
CA GLU A 33 -1.84 3.61 -9.22
C GLU A 33 -1.54 2.83 -7.96
N LEU A 34 -0.79 1.72 -8.09
CA LEU A 34 -0.31 0.94 -6.96
C LEU A 34 0.97 1.56 -6.40
N LEU A 35 0.96 1.86 -5.11
CA LEU A 35 2.09 2.49 -4.44
C LEU A 35 2.58 1.59 -3.31
N VAL A 36 3.86 1.73 -3.00
CA VAL A 36 4.54 0.93 -1.97
C VAL A 36 5.11 1.86 -0.92
N LEU A 37 4.76 1.62 0.35
CA LEU A 37 5.45 2.26 1.46
C LEU A 37 6.47 1.28 2.00
N THR A 38 7.76 1.65 1.93
CA THR A 38 8.84 0.78 2.39
C THR A 38 8.99 0.84 3.91
N LYS A 39 9.77 -0.09 4.46
CA LYS A 39 10.08 -0.10 5.89
C LYS A 39 10.81 1.17 6.34
N ASP A 40 11.48 1.85 5.41
CA ASP A 40 12.23 3.07 5.70
C ASP A 40 11.42 4.34 5.50
N GLY A 41 10.13 4.22 5.17
CA GLY A 41 9.25 5.35 5.01
C GLY A 41 9.28 5.99 3.62
N GLU A 42 9.87 5.32 2.63
CA GLU A 42 9.87 5.81 1.26
C GLU A 42 8.63 5.32 0.52
N ILE A 43 8.12 6.14 -0.38
CA ILE A 43 6.98 5.79 -1.22
C ILE A 43 7.46 5.58 -2.64
N LEU A 44 7.21 4.38 -3.17
CA LEU A 44 7.66 3.97 -4.49
C LEU A 44 6.46 3.53 -5.33
N ASN A 45 6.62 3.57 -6.66
CA ASN A 45 5.59 3.09 -7.58
C ASN A 45 6.03 1.85 -8.35
N THR A 46 6.98 1.11 -7.81
CA THR A 46 7.56 -0.06 -8.47
C THR A 46 7.40 -1.30 -7.61
N PRO A 47 6.18 -1.88 -7.53
CA PRO A 47 5.98 -3.10 -6.77
C PRO A 47 6.71 -4.28 -7.42
N LEU A 48 7.22 -5.20 -6.60
CA LEU A 48 7.83 -6.42 -7.10
C LEU A 48 6.74 -7.44 -7.42
N GLU A 49 6.67 -7.86 -8.67
CA GLU A 49 5.61 -8.75 -9.15
C GLU A 49 5.58 -10.11 -8.45
N GLU A 50 6.73 -10.60 -7.97
CA GLU A 50 6.83 -11.89 -7.30
C GLU A 50 5.94 -12.01 -6.06
N PHE A 51 5.70 -10.89 -5.37
CA PHE A 51 4.85 -10.91 -4.19
C PHE A 51 3.37 -11.12 -4.50
N LYS A 52 2.96 -10.86 -5.73
CA LYS A 52 1.57 -11.04 -6.14
C LYS A 52 1.15 -12.50 -6.17
N GLU A 53 2.11 -13.42 -6.17
CA GLU A 53 1.84 -14.86 -6.14
C GLU A 53 1.54 -15.40 -4.74
N ARG A 54 1.81 -14.59 -3.71
CA ARG A 54 1.55 -14.98 -2.32
C ARG A 54 0.05 -15.01 -2.04
N ASP A 55 -0.35 -15.86 -1.11
CA ASP A 55 -1.76 -16.03 -0.72
C ASP A 55 -2.02 -15.67 0.75
N ASP A 56 -1.04 -15.08 1.41
CA ASP A 56 -1.12 -14.67 2.81
C ASP A 56 -1.21 -13.15 2.99
N TRP A 57 -1.75 -12.46 2.00
CA TRP A 57 -1.99 -11.03 2.08
C TRP A 57 -3.00 -10.69 3.18
N GLU A 58 -2.81 -9.55 3.82
CA GLU A 58 -3.69 -9.07 4.88
C GLU A 58 -3.92 -7.57 4.74
N VAL A 59 -5.03 -7.09 5.28
CA VAL A 59 -5.27 -5.65 5.40
C VAL A 59 -4.42 -5.13 6.54
N ARG A 60 -3.74 -4.01 6.32
CA ARG A 60 -2.88 -3.39 7.31
C ARG A 60 -3.42 -2.00 7.66
N ILE A 61 -3.55 -1.74 8.97
CA ILE A 61 -3.94 -0.42 9.44
C ILE A 61 -2.65 0.38 9.67
N PRO A 62 -2.45 1.52 8.97
CA PRO A 62 -1.26 2.34 9.16
C PRO A 62 -1.14 2.85 10.60
N ASN A 63 0.08 2.88 11.14
CA ASN A 63 0.31 3.55 12.41
C ASN A 63 0.33 5.06 12.19
N GLU A 64 0.45 5.84 13.28
CA GLU A 64 0.41 7.30 13.21
C GLU A 64 1.47 7.89 12.29
N VAL A 65 2.70 7.36 12.35
CA VAL A 65 3.80 7.83 11.51
C VAL A 65 3.52 7.54 10.04
N GLN A 66 3.08 6.32 9.74
CA GLN A 66 2.76 5.91 8.37
C GLN A 66 1.59 6.71 7.82
N GLN A 67 0.57 6.94 8.63
CA GLN A 67 -0.59 7.71 8.20
C GLN A 67 -0.20 9.13 7.83
N LYS A 68 0.68 9.75 8.61
CA LYS A 68 1.18 11.08 8.31
C LYS A 68 1.98 11.10 7.00
N LEU A 69 2.78 10.08 6.75
CA LEU A 69 3.53 9.97 5.50
C LEU A 69 2.58 9.90 4.30
N LEU A 70 1.49 9.15 4.41
CA LEU A 70 0.49 9.07 3.34
C LEU A 70 -0.21 10.41 3.15
N GLU A 71 -0.61 11.07 4.23
CA GLU A 71 -1.25 12.38 4.16
C GLU A 71 -0.37 13.41 3.47
N ASP A 72 0.90 13.46 3.85
CA ASP A 72 1.87 14.38 3.26
C ASP A 72 2.08 14.08 1.77
N TYR A 73 2.14 12.80 1.41
CA TYR A 73 2.30 12.40 0.02
C TYR A 73 1.10 12.84 -0.83
N PHE A 74 -0.11 12.55 -0.37
CA PHE A 74 -1.30 12.91 -1.14
C PHE A 74 -1.54 14.43 -1.17
N SER A 75 -1.20 15.14 -0.11
CA SER A 75 -1.30 16.61 -0.09
C SER A 75 -0.36 17.24 -1.12
N ALA A 76 0.87 16.71 -1.25
CA ALA A 76 1.83 17.20 -2.23
C ALA A 76 1.36 16.94 -3.67
N LYS A 77 0.62 15.86 -3.90
CA LYS A 77 0.13 15.50 -5.24
C LYS A 77 -1.12 16.28 -5.67
N ASN A 78 -1.82 16.87 -4.72
CA ASN A 78 -3.07 17.58 -4.99
C ASN A 78 -2.90 19.09 -5.26
N ILE A 79 -1.68 19.53 -5.40
CA ILE A 79 -1.38 20.94 -5.71
C ILE A 79 -1.51 21.19 -7.21
#